data_3af03b4b890ddfaa9ab306f682a07f17
#
_entry.id   3af03b4b890ddfaa9ab306f682a07f17
#
_cell.length_a   1.000
_cell.length_b   1.000
_cell.length_c   1.000
_cell.angle_alpha   90.00
_cell.angle_beta   90.00
_cell.angle_gamma   90.00
#
_symmetry.space_group_name_H-M   'P 1'
#
loop_
_entity.id
_entity.type
_entity.pdbx_description
1 polymer ?
#
loop_
_entity_poly.entity_id
_entity_poly.type
_entity_poly.pdbx_seq_one_letter_code
_entity_poly.pdbx_strand_id
1 'polypeptide(L)'
;GSEMCIRDSMLERAPRGDIRRAADYFKLVRYSFSGGAKSFGGKPCDIRRFFHLIWECSRRLANVVIENKDFEELIRQYDRKNAVLYCDPPYYMAAGCYPVEFPLKDHQRLHDVLIGSEGYFIVSYNYQEYICDLYQDGCFIFRTSRPNSMSQRAGSEYEEIIITNYDPRKACWQLSLENLLGGDGDTRYEMIHEPKCPLKC
;
A
#
# COMPACT_ATOMS: atom_id res chain seq x y z
N GLY A 1 -20.76 21.95 -20.41
CA GLY A 1 -20.09 20.68 -20.70
C GLY A 1 -20.31 19.70 -19.57
N SER A 2 -20.53 18.44 -19.87
CA SER A 2 -20.68 17.43 -18.83
C SER A 2 -19.38 17.34 -18.02
N GLU A 3 -19.45 17.04 -16.73
CA GLU A 3 -18.29 16.86 -15.85
C GLU A 3 -17.36 15.76 -16.36
N MET A 4 -17.86 14.84 -17.17
CA MET A 4 -17.08 13.83 -17.89
C MET A 4 -16.16 14.47 -18.93
N CYS A 5 -16.61 15.50 -19.64
CA CYS A 5 -15.76 16.26 -20.59
C CYS A 5 -14.66 17.04 -19.83
N ILE A 6 -14.93 17.50 -18.60
CA ILE A 6 -13.92 18.17 -17.76
C ILE A 6 -12.83 17.18 -17.35
N ARG A 7 -13.21 15.96 -16.94
CA ARG A 7 -12.28 14.88 -16.62
C ARG A 7 -11.38 14.52 -17.81
N ASP A 8 -11.98 14.25 -18.95
CA ASP A 8 -11.24 13.87 -20.15
C ASP A 8 -10.30 14.99 -20.61
N SER A 9 -10.76 16.23 -20.55
CA SER A 9 -9.92 17.42 -20.79
C SER A 9 -8.76 17.57 -19.79
N MET A 10 -8.88 17.08 -18.55
CA MET A 10 -7.78 17.10 -17.56
C MET A 10 -6.75 16.02 -17.84
N LEU A 11 -7.18 14.86 -18.33
CA LEU A 11 -6.29 13.75 -18.72
C LEU A 11 -5.50 14.07 -20.00
N GLU A 12 -6.12 14.75 -20.96
CA GLU A 12 -5.53 15.06 -22.27
C GLU A 12 -4.64 16.33 -22.27
N ARG A 13 -4.70 17.15 -21.24
CA ARG A 13 -3.91 18.38 -21.17
C ARG A 13 -2.42 18.10 -21.12
N ALA A 14 -1.69 18.75 -22.03
CA ALA A 14 -0.23 18.82 -21.98
C ALA A 14 0.26 19.28 -20.61
N PRO A 15 1.42 18.78 -20.12
CA PRO A 15 1.93 19.09 -18.79
C PRO A 15 2.16 20.60 -18.62
N ARG A 16 1.27 21.22 -17.86
CA ARG A 16 1.44 22.58 -17.34
C ARG A 16 2.04 22.41 -15.94
N GLY A 17 2.89 23.32 -15.52
CA GLY A 17 3.66 23.30 -14.27
C GLY A 17 3.07 22.49 -13.08
N ASP A 18 3.89 21.98 -12.21
CA ASP A 18 3.57 20.95 -11.21
C ASP A 18 2.37 21.30 -10.31
N ILE A 19 2.20 22.57 -9.94
CA ILE A 19 1.05 23.02 -9.13
C ILE A 19 -0.26 22.77 -9.86
N ARG A 20 -0.31 23.02 -11.17
CA ARG A 20 -1.54 22.82 -11.94
C ARG A 20 -1.85 21.34 -12.16
N ARG A 21 -0.83 20.54 -12.40
CA ARG A 21 -0.94 19.08 -12.47
C ARG A 21 -1.48 18.52 -11.18
N ALA A 22 -0.92 18.93 -10.04
CA ALA A 22 -1.38 18.52 -8.71
C ALA A 22 -2.84 18.92 -8.46
N ALA A 23 -3.23 20.15 -8.81
CA ALA A 23 -4.60 20.62 -8.67
C ALA A 23 -5.59 19.87 -9.57
N ASP A 24 -5.21 19.57 -10.80
CA ASP A 24 -6.05 18.80 -11.72
C ASP A 24 -6.18 17.34 -11.25
N TYR A 25 -5.10 16.71 -10.78
CA TYR A 25 -5.12 15.38 -10.20
C TYR A 25 -6.00 15.33 -8.93
N PHE A 26 -5.86 16.30 -8.03
CA PHE A 26 -6.71 16.40 -6.85
C PHE A 26 -8.20 16.46 -7.20
N LYS A 27 -8.59 17.28 -8.20
CA LYS A 27 -9.97 17.35 -8.70
C LYS A 27 -10.39 16.01 -9.30
N LEU A 28 -9.53 15.39 -10.12
CA LEU A 28 -9.81 14.11 -10.77
C LEU A 28 -10.15 13.04 -9.74
N VAL A 29 -9.33 12.90 -8.70
CA VAL A 29 -9.57 11.93 -7.62
C VAL A 29 -10.86 12.24 -6.86
N ARG A 30 -11.14 13.52 -6.55
CA ARG A 30 -12.33 13.92 -5.78
C ARG A 30 -13.65 13.78 -6.53
N TYR A 31 -13.62 13.92 -7.85
CA TYR A 31 -14.82 13.74 -8.69
C TYR A 31 -14.97 12.31 -9.22
N SER A 32 -14.00 11.45 -9.03
CA SER A 32 -14.08 10.06 -9.47
C SER A 32 -14.84 9.18 -8.48
N PHE A 33 -15.40 8.09 -8.99
CA PHE A 33 -16.00 7.06 -8.15
C PHE A 33 -14.89 6.36 -7.33
N SER A 34 -15.10 6.28 -6.03
CA SER A 34 -14.17 5.64 -5.07
C SER A 34 -12.71 6.15 -5.14
N GLY A 35 -12.48 7.38 -5.66
CA GLY A 35 -11.13 7.92 -5.78
C GLY A 35 -10.26 7.29 -6.87
N GLY A 36 -10.82 6.37 -7.67
CA GLY A 36 -10.06 5.57 -8.64
C GLY A 36 -9.66 6.29 -9.93
N ALA A 37 -10.01 7.56 -10.11
CA ALA A 37 -9.73 8.39 -11.28
C ALA A 37 -10.22 7.82 -12.64
N LYS A 38 -10.91 6.67 -12.64
CA LYS A 38 -11.35 5.95 -13.86
C LYS A 38 -12.76 6.33 -14.31
N SER A 39 -13.63 6.74 -13.41
CA SER A 39 -15.03 7.06 -13.71
C SER A 39 -15.53 8.22 -12.87
N PHE A 40 -16.57 8.91 -13.34
CA PHE A 40 -17.19 10.01 -12.62
C PHE A 40 -18.06 9.50 -11.45
N GLY A 41 -17.96 10.11 -10.27
CA GLY A 41 -18.68 9.68 -9.07
C GLY A 41 -20.16 10.05 -9.01
N GLY A 42 -20.66 10.85 -9.95
CA GLY A 42 -22.08 11.20 -10.09
C GLY A 42 -22.65 12.11 -8.99
N LYS A 43 -21.86 12.53 -8.00
CA LYS A 43 -22.32 13.42 -6.92
C LYS A 43 -21.60 14.77 -6.96
N PRO A 44 -22.33 15.90 -6.81
CA PRO A 44 -21.71 17.19 -6.65
C PRO A 44 -20.77 17.19 -5.43
N CYS A 45 -19.57 17.71 -5.62
CA CYS A 45 -18.56 17.80 -4.57
C CYS A 45 -18.03 19.23 -4.48
N ASP A 46 -18.25 19.89 -3.36
CA ASP A 46 -17.58 21.16 -3.10
C ASP A 46 -16.13 20.91 -2.66
N ILE A 47 -15.24 21.00 -3.62
CA ILE A 47 -13.82 20.73 -3.44
C ILE A 47 -13.15 21.63 -2.38
N ARG A 48 -13.73 22.82 -2.11
CA ARG A 48 -13.20 23.78 -1.10
C ARG A 48 -13.23 23.21 0.30
N ARG A 49 -14.18 22.29 0.59
CA ARG A 49 -14.28 21.60 1.87
C ARG A 49 -13.05 20.78 2.24
N PHE A 50 -12.19 20.48 1.26
CA PHE A 50 -11.00 19.63 1.44
C PHE A 50 -9.71 20.44 1.46
N PHE A 51 -9.74 21.76 1.34
CA PHE A 51 -8.52 22.56 1.31
C PHE A 51 -7.72 22.49 2.60
N HIS A 52 -8.40 22.36 3.75
CA HIS A 52 -7.71 22.16 5.02
C HIS A 52 -6.86 20.90 5.03
N LEU A 53 -7.31 19.81 4.37
CA LEU A 53 -6.55 18.56 4.27
C LEU A 53 -5.23 18.74 3.49
N ILE A 54 -5.20 19.64 2.51
CA ILE A 54 -3.97 19.96 1.77
C ILE A 54 -2.93 20.53 2.72
N TRP A 55 -3.34 21.45 3.60
CA TRP A 55 -2.44 22.04 4.60
C TRP A 55 -1.98 21.01 5.64
N GLU A 56 -2.88 20.16 6.10
CA GLU A 56 -2.54 19.08 7.04
C GLU A 56 -1.57 18.09 6.41
N CYS A 57 -1.83 17.66 5.18
CA CYS A 57 -0.90 16.82 4.42
C CYS A 57 0.46 17.49 4.20
N SER A 58 0.48 18.77 3.84
CA SER A 58 1.73 19.53 3.66
C SER A 58 2.57 19.54 4.95
N ARG A 59 1.94 19.81 6.11
CA ARG A 59 2.63 19.76 7.40
C ARG A 59 3.13 18.35 7.72
N ARG A 60 2.31 17.33 7.45
CA ARG A 60 2.67 15.92 7.70
C ARG A 60 3.86 15.49 6.84
N LEU A 61 3.94 15.99 5.62
CA LEU A 61 5.00 15.65 4.66
C LEU A 61 6.25 16.54 4.76
N ALA A 62 6.28 17.53 5.65
CA ALA A 62 7.40 18.49 5.73
C ALA A 62 8.76 17.83 5.98
N ASN A 63 8.78 16.66 6.65
CA ASN A 63 9.99 15.89 6.94
C ASN A 63 10.04 14.56 6.16
N VAL A 64 9.28 14.43 5.09
CA VAL A 64 9.20 13.22 4.26
C VAL A 64 9.92 13.46 2.95
N VAL A 65 10.84 12.58 2.62
CA VAL A 65 11.47 12.55 1.29
C VAL A 65 10.59 11.69 0.38
N ILE A 66 10.13 12.29 -0.73
CA ILE A 66 9.33 11.59 -1.74
C ILE A 66 10.25 11.22 -2.90
N GLU A 67 10.38 9.95 -3.16
CA GLU A 67 11.22 9.39 -4.22
C GLU A 67 10.34 8.69 -5.27
N ASN A 68 10.78 8.74 -6.52
CA ASN A 68 10.18 7.97 -7.62
C ASN A 68 11.29 7.16 -8.28
N LYS A 69 11.61 6.02 -7.68
CA LYS A 69 12.70 5.12 -8.08
C LYS A 69 12.21 3.69 -8.16
N ASP A 70 13.00 2.82 -8.78
CA ASP A 70 12.82 1.38 -8.66
C ASP A 70 12.92 0.96 -7.18
N PHE A 71 12.05 0.06 -6.75
CA PHE A 71 11.96 -0.36 -5.35
C PHE A 71 13.26 -0.99 -4.84
N GLU A 72 13.97 -1.74 -5.67
CA GLU A 72 15.23 -2.38 -5.28
C GLU A 72 16.32 -1.33 -5.03
N GLU A 73 16.42 -0.31 -5.90
CA GLU A 73 17.33 0.81 -5.70
C GLU A 73 17.00 1.56 -4.41
N LEU A 74 15.70 1.82 -4.18
CA LEU A 74 15.22 2.53 -3.01
C LEU A 74 15.51 1.77 -1.72
N ILE A 75 15.21 0.47 -1.68
CA ILE A 75 15.49 -0.39 -0.53
C ILE A 75 16.99 -0.37 -0.23
N ARG A 76 17.84 -0.63 -1.21
CA ARG A 76 19.31 -0.61 -1.03
C ARG A 76 19.83 0.74 -0.55
N GLN A 77 19.25 1.84 -1.01
CA GLN A 77 19.63 3.20 -0.61
C GLN A 77 19.35 3.49 0.86
N TYR A 78 18.21 3.03 1.37
CA TYR A 78 17.73 3.35 2.73
C TYR A 78 17.89 2.21 3.74
N ASP A 79 18.37 1.05 3.32
CA ASP A 79 18.61 -0.09 4.21
C ASP A 79 19.66 0.24 5.28
N ARG A 80 19.29 0.10 6.54
CA ARG A 80 20.12 0.31 7.74
C ARG A 80 19.62 -0.63 8.84
N LYS A 81 20.46 -1.01 9.78
CA LYS A 81 20.12 -1.90 10.90
C LYS A 81 18.86 -1.48 11.68
N ASN A 82 18.61 -0.18 11.78
CA ASN A 82 17.45 0.38 12.49
C ASN A 82 16.37 0.90 11.55
N ALA A 83 16.49 0.66 10.25
CA ALA A 83 15.45 1.03 9.29
C ALA A 83 14.27 0.07 9.41
N VAL A 84 13.07 0.60 9.15
CA VAL A 84 11.86 -0.18 8.94
C VAL A 84 11.38 0.07 7.52
N LEU A 85 11.36 -0.97 6.72
CA LEU A 85 10.92 -0.96 5.33
C LEU A 85 9.48 -1.47 5.29
N TYR A 86 8.52 -0.58 4.99
CA TYR A 86 7.14 -0.99 4.74
C TYR A 86 6.91 -1.09 3.23
N CYS A 87 6.55 -2.27 2.75
CA CYS A 87 6.33 -2.54 1.34
C CYS A 87 4.88 -2.95 1.09
N ASP A 88 4.22 -2.23 0.19
CA ASP A 88 2.85 -2.51 -0.26
C ASP A 88 2.86 -2.60 -1.81
N PRO A 89 3.43 -3.68 -2.37
CA PRO A 89 3.54 -3.85 -3.81
C PRO A 89 2.18 -4.14 -4.44
N PRO A 90 2.04 -3.99 -5.77
CA PRO A 90 0.89 -4.51 -6.49
C PRO A 90 0.66 -5.97 -6.15
N TYR A 91 -0.58 -6.34 -5.81
CA TYR A 91 -0.90 -7.67 -5.32
C TYR A 91 -0.72 -8.74 -6.40
N TYR A 92 -0.25 -9.90 -5.99
CA TYR A 92 -0.06 -11.04 -6.88
C TYR A 92 -1.39 -11.47 -7.52
N MET A 93 -1.38 -11.71 -8.82
CA MET A 93 -2.56 -12.03 -9.64
C MET A 93 -3.70 -10.98 -9.65
N ALA A 94 -3.42 -9.76 -9.21
CA ALA A 94 -4.38 -8.65 -9.29
C ALA A 94 -4.27 -7.87 -10.61
N ALA A 95 -4.12 -8.58 -11.73
CA ALA A 95 -3.96 -8.00 -13.06
C ALA A 95 -5.11 -7.02 -13.40
N GLY A 96 -4.75 -5.85 -13.90
CA GLY A 96 -5.69 -4.79 -14.29
C GLY A 96 -6.20 -3.91 -13.13
N CYS A 97 -5.90 -4.22 -11.88
CA CYS A 97 -6.23 -3.36 -10.74
C CYS A 97 -5.28 -2.18 -10.63
N TYR A 98 -4.03 -2.35 -11.05
CA TYR A 98 -2.97 -1.36 -10.96
C TYR A 98 -2.61 -0.80 -12.34
N PRO A 99 -2.20 0.48 -12.44
CA PRO A 99 -1.73 1.08 -13.69
C PRO A 99 -0.34 0.61 -14.12
N VAL A 100 0.36 -0.10 -13.25
CA VAL A 100 1.73 -0.60 -13.46
C VAL A 100 1.70 -2.12 -13.37
N GLU A 101 2.38 -2.77 -14.30
CA GLU A 101 2.61 -4.21 -14.25
C GLU A 101 3.65 -4.54 -13.18
N PHE A 102 3.36 -5.55 -12.37
CA PHE A 102 4.30 -6.11 -11.39
C PHE A 102 4.38 -7.61 -11.63
N PRO A 103 5.22 -8.05 -12.57
CA PRO A 103 5.30 -9.46 -12.99
C PRO A 103 5.95 -10.33 -11.91
N LEU A 104 5.82 -11.64 -12.04
CA LEU A 104 6.36 -12.63 -11.12
C LEU A 104 7.82 -12.39 -10.74
N LYS A 105 8.65 -12.01 -11.70
CA LYS A 105 10.07 -11.70 -11.49
C LYS A 105 10.27 -10.53 -10.51
N ASP A 106 9.34 -9.56 -10.45
CA ASP A 106 9.47 -8.41 -9.57
C ASP A 106 9.03 -8.76 -8.14
N HIS A 107 8.10 -9.69 -7.96
CA HIS A 107 7.83 -10.29 -6.64
C HIS A 107 9.06 -11.03 -6.10
N GLN A 108 9.76 -11.78 -6.97
CA GLN A 108 11.01 -12.46 -6.60
C GLN A 108 12.14 -11.46 -6.28
N ARG A 109 12.31 -10.41 -7.10
CA ARG A 109 13.29 -9.35 -6.84
C ARG A 109 13.04 -8.64 -5.51
N LEU A 110 11.76 -8.36 -5.21
CA LEU A 110 11.38 -7.74 -3.95
C LEU A 110 11.73 -8.63 -2.77
N HIS A 111 11.38 -9.92 -2.85
CA HIS A 111 11.78 -10.91 -1.86
C HIS A 111 13.30 -10.91 -1.66
N ASP A 112 14.07 -11.07 -2.72
CA ASP A 112 15.53 -11.24 -2.64
C ASP A 112 16.23 -10.04 -2.02
N VAL A 113 15.79 -8.82 -2.37
CA VAL A 113 16.36 -7.61 -1.77
C VAL A 113 15.98 -7.44 -0.29
N LEU A 114 14.77 -7.83 0.10
CA LEU A 114 14.31 -7.74 1.49
C LEU A 114 14.97 -8.79 2.38
N ILE A 115 15.09 -10.04 1.92
CA ILE A 115 15.80 -11.09 2.68
C ILE A 115 17.27 -10.72 2.91
N GLY A 116 17.89 -10.03 1.95
CA GLY A 116 19.27 -9.53 2.09
C GLY A 116 19.42 -8.24 2.90
N SER A 117 18.34 -7.62 3.36
CA SER A 117 18.40 -6.32 4.05
C SER A 117 18.90 -6.43 5.49
N GLU A 118 19.60 -5.38 5.95
CA GLU A 118 20.02 -5.25 7.35
C GLU A 118 18.88 -4.76 8.26
N GLY A 119 17.90 -4.06 7.70
CA GLY A 119 16.77 -3.46 8.42
C GLY A 119 15.65 -4.45 8.74
N TYR A 120 14.62 -3.92 9.39
CA TYR A 120 13.35 -4.61 9.61
C TYR A 120 12.44 -4.36 8.41
N PHE A 121 11.66 -5.36 8.03
CA PHE A 121 10.67 -5.13 7.00
C PHE A 121 9.27 -5.66 7.38
N ILE A 122 8.28 -5.04 6.77
CA ILE A 122 6.87 -5.43 6.80
C ILE A 122 6.40 -5.39 5.35
N VAL A 123 5.84 -6.49 4.86
CA VAL A 123 5.25 -6.56 3.51
C VAL A 123 3.79 -6.94 3.62
N SER A 124 2.92 -6.22 2.93
CA SER A 124 1.50 -6.56 2.79
C SER A 124 1.20 -7.16 1.42
N TYR A 125 0.42 -8.24 1.40
CA TYR A 125 -0.07 -8.89 0.19
C TYR A 125 -1.49 -9.41 0.37
N ASN A 126 -2.18 -9.68 -0.76
CA ASN A 126 -3.31 -10.59 -0.73
C ASN A 126 -2.83 -12.01 -0.42
N TYR A 127 -3.67 -12.79 0.27
CA TYR A 127 -3.33 -14.20 0.55
C TYR A 127 -3.19 -14.99 -0.75
N GLN A 128 -2.02 -15.57 -0.96
CA GLN A 128 -1.70 -16.47 -2.07
C GLN A 128 -0.64 -17.48 -1.60
N GLU A 129 -0.84 -18.75 -1.89
CA GLU A 129 0.10 -19.81 -1.51
C GLU A 129 1.52 -19.54 -2.02
N TYR A 130 1.63 -19.12 -3.28
CA TYR A 130 2.92 -18.77 -3.87
C TYR A 130 3.69 -17.72 -3.05
N ILE A 131 2.99 -16.68 -2.56
CA ILE A 131 3.64 -15.63 -1.75
C ILE A 131 4.03 -16.18 -0.37
N CYS A 132 3.20 -17.03 0.22
CA CYS A 132 3.54 -17.69 1.48
C CYS A 132 4.78 -18.58 1.32
N ASP A 133 4.83 -19.38 0.27
CA ASP A 133 5.98 -20.24 -0.03
C ASP A 133 7.26 -19.45 -0.29
N LEU A 134 7.14 -18.31 -0.98
CA LEU A 134 8.26 -17.42 -1.29
C LEU A 134 8.92 -16.88 -0.01
N TYR A 135 8.14 -16.53 1.01
CA TYR A 135 8.62 -15.90 2.24
C TYR A 135 8.71 -16.84 3.45
N GLN A 136 8.46 -18.13 3.29
CA GLN A 136 8.46 -19.08 4.43
C GLN A 136 9.82 -19.19 5.13
N ASP A 137 10.92 -19.00 4.39
CA ASP A 137 12.25 -19.10 4.95
C ASP A 137 12.64 -17.81 5.69
N GLY A 138 12.64 -17.85 7.02
CA GLY A 138 13.10 -16.78 7.87
C GLY A 138 12.07 -15.69 8.21
N CYS A 139 10.85 -15.74 7.68
CA CYS A 139 9.81 -14.73 7.89
C CYS A 139 8.61 -15.28 8.66
N PHE A 140 8.00 -14.42 9.45
CA PHE A 140 6.71 -14.66 10.08
C PHE A 140 5.60 -14.21 9.13
N ILE A 141 4.55 -15.01 9.00
CA ILE A 141 3.41 -14.70 8.14
C ILE A 141 2.13 -14.71 8.98
N PHE A 142 1.43 -13.60 8.94
CA PHE A 142 0.15 -13.39 9.61
C PHE A 142 -0.94 -13.20 8.57
N ARG A 143 -2.09 -13.84 8.75
CA ARG A 143 -3.27 -13.70 7.90
C ARG A 143 -4.34 -12.89 8.62
N THR A 144 -5.02 -12.05 7.90
CA THR A 144 -6.23 -11.36 8.35
C THR A 144 -7.33 -11.47 7.29
N SER A 145 -8.57 -11.53 7.73
CA SER A 145 -9.73 -11.48 6.86
C SER A 145 -10.55 -10.24 7.18
N ARG A 146 -10.96 -9.53 6.14
CA ARG A 146 -11.82 -8.35 6.25
C ARG A 146 -13.00 -8.47 5.30
N PRO A 147 -14.18 -7.93 5.67
CA PRO A 147 -15.28 -7.81 4.74
C PRO A 147 -14.87 -6.99 3.50
N ASN A 148 -15.12 -7.52 2.32
CA ASN A 148 -14.82 -6.83 1.08
C ASN A 148 -15.88 -5.77 0.79
N SER A 149 -15.67 -4.54 1.26
CA SER A 149 -16.57 -3.40 1.05
C SER A 149 -16.72 -2.98 -0.42
N MET A 150 -15.83 -3.42 -1.29
CA MET A 150 -15.86 -3.11 -2.74
C MET A 150 -16.54 -4.21 -3.56
N SER A 151 -16.85 -5.36 -2.96
CA SER A 151 -17.57 -6.44 -3.62
C SER A 151 -19.08 -6.18 -3.63
N GLN A 152 -19.70 -6.42 -4.78
CA GLN A 152 -21.17 -6.43 -4.90
C GLN A 152 -21.81 -7.72 -4.31
N ARG A 153 -21.00 -8.68 -3.91
CA ARG A 153 -21.47 -9.92 -3.27
C ARG A 153 -21.48 -9.74 -1.76
N ALA A 154 -22.66 -9.85 -1.17
CA ALA A 154 -22.81 -9.85 0.29
C ALA A 154 -22.00 -11.00 0.91
N GLY A 155 -21.23 -10.71 1.98
CA GLY A 155 -20.41 -11.69 2.67
C GLY A 155 -19.11 -12.10 1.99
N SER A 156 -18.68 -11.38 0.92
CA SER A 156 -17.35 -11.63 0.38
C SER A 156 -16.28 -11.10 1.33
N GLU A 157 -15.31 -11.93 1.65
CA GLU A 157 -14.15 -11.57 2.46
C GLU A 157 -12.96 -11.31 1.57
N TYR A 158 -12.08 -10.47 2.06
CA TYR A 158 -10.80 -10.17 1.45
C TYR A 158 -9.71 -10.60 2.42
N GLU A 159 -8.89 -11.54 1.98
CA GLU A 159 -7.80 -12.07 2.79
C GLU A 159 -6.49 -11.38 2.44
N GLU A 160 -5.84 -10.88 3.47
CA GLU A 160 -4.53 -10.25 3.40
C GLU A 160 -3.53 -10.99 4.27
N ILE A 161 -2.26 -10.92 3.90
CA ILE A 161 -1.15 -11.41 4.71
C ILE A 161 -0.17 -10.27 5.00
N ILE A 162 0.36 -10.30 6.19
CA ILE A 162 1.46 -9.45 6.63
C ILE A 162 2.67 -10.34 6.87
N ILE A 163 3.77 -9.99 6.25
CA ILE A 163 5.03 -10.73 6.30
C ILE A 163 6.07 -9.86 6.99
N THR A 164 6.80 -10.42 7.96
CA THR A 164 7.83 -9.71 8.70
C THR A 164 9.08 -10.57 8.88
N ASN A 165 10.27 -9.97 8.91
CA ASN A 165 11.52 -10.68 9.20
C ASN A 165 11.83 -10.78 10.69
N TYR A 166 10.94 -10.34 11.56
CA TYR A 166 11.03 -10.37 13.01
C TYR A 166 9.72 -10.81 13.62
N ASP A 167 9.75 -11.29 14.86
CA ASP A 167 8.53 -11.61 15.59
C ASP A 167 7.90 -10.33 16.19
N PRO A 168 6.83 -9.80 15.61
CA PRO A 168 6.21 -8.57 16.10
C PRO A 168 5.60 -8.73 17.51
N ARG A 169 5.33 -9.94 17.97
CA ARG A 169 4.81 -10.22 19.31
C ARG A 169 5.87 -9.93 20.38
N LYS A 170 7.17 -10.06 20.02
CA LYS A 170 8.31 -9.78 20.89
C LYS A 170 8.82 -8.35 20.76
N ALA A 171 8.61 -7.71 19.62
CA ALA A 171 9.19 -6.42 19.30
C ALA A 171 8.55 -5.26 20.05
N CYS A 172 7.39 -5.44 20.64
CA CYS A 172 6.68 -4.30 21.17
C CYS A 172 5.82 -4.63 22.39
N TRP A 173 6.26 -4.12 23.51
CA TRP A 173 5.49 -4.07 24.76
C TRP A 173 4.47 -2.90 24.78
N GLN A 174 4.44 -2.02 23.76
CA GLN A 174 3.51 -0.88 23.69
C GLN A 174 2.64 -0.80 22.41
N LEU A 175 2.95 -1.58 21.39
CA LEU A 175 2.22 -1.53 20.12
C LEU A 175 1.81 -2.95 19.73
N SER A 176 0.61 -3.36 20.07
CA SER A 176 0.06 -4.56 19.45
C SER A 176 -0.04 -4.35 17.94
N LEU A 177 0.05 -5.43 17.16
CA LEU A 177 -0.12 -5.37 15.70
C LEU A 177 -1.45 -4.69 15.33
N GLU A 178 -2.47 -4.84 16.19
CA GLU A 178 -3.77 -4.18 16.11
C GLU A 178 -3.68 -2.65 16.18
N ASN A 179 -2.80 -2.11 17.03
CA ASN A 179 -2.57 -0.66 17.14
C ASN A 179 -1.76 -0.08 15.99
N LEU A 180 -0.86 -0.87 15.39
CA LEU A 180 -0.02 -0.46 14.26
C LEU A 180 -0.80 -0.35 12.95
N LEU A 181 -1.79 -1.20 12.76
CA LEU A 181 -2.55 -1.31 11.51
C LEU A 181 -3.88 -0.57 11.55
N GLY A 182 -4.18 0.15 12.65
CA GLY A 182 -5.38 0.98 12.76
C GLY A 182 -6.68 0.18 12.64
N GLY A 183 -6.65 -1.09 13.06
CA GLY A 183 -7.83 -1.96 13.04
C GLY A 183 -8.91 -1.40 13.97
N ASP A 184 -10.10 -1.20 13.47
CA ASP A 184 -11.32 -1.17 14.27
C ASP A 184 -11.30 -2.46 15.09
N GLY A 185 -11.16 -2.44 16.37
CA GLY A 185 -10.93 -3.52 17.34
C GLY A 185 -11.43 -4.95 17.08
N ASP A 186 -11.80 -5.25 15.85
CA ASP A 186 -12.36 -6.51 15.35
C ASP A 186 -11.45 -7.20 14.30
N THR A 187 -10.33 -6.59 13.89
CA THR A 187 -9.41 -7.21 12.94
C THR A 187 -8.48 -8.16 13.68
N ARG A 188 -8.70 -9.46 13.51
CA ARG A 188 -7.86 -10.52 14.08
C ARG A 188 -6.80 -10.94 13.10
N TYR A 189 -5.55 -10.97 13.56
CA TYR A 189 -4.41 -11.52 12.83
C TYR A 189 -4.12 -12.93 13.34
N GLU A 190 -4.16 -13.90 12.45
CA GLU A 190 -3.78 -15.27 12.72
C GLU A 190 -2.37 -15.52 12.18
N MET A 191 -1.45 -15.97 13.02
CA MET A 191 -0.15 -16.41 12.54
C MET A 191 -0.30 -17.74 11.84
N ILE A 192 -0.04 -17.76 10.53
CA ILE A 192 -0.13 -18.95 9.70
C ILE A 192 1.22 -19.62 9.44
N HIS A 193 2.31 -18.87 9.69
CA HIS A 193 3.66 -19.40 9.58
C HIS A 193 4.61 -18.76 10.60
N GLU A 194 5.41 -19.61 11.27
CA GLU A 194 6.53 -19.24 12.13
C GLU A 194 7.80 -19.91 11.61
N PRO A 195 8.84 -19.15 11.26
CA PRO A 195 10.06 -19.71 10.69
C PRO A 195 10.86 -20.48 11.74
N LYS A 196 11.51 -21.57 11.35
CA LYS A 196 12.40 -22.33 12.23
C LYS A 196 13.64 -21.53 12.65
N CYS A 197 14.10 -20.64 11.77
CA CYS A 197 15.23 -19.75 12.00
C CYS A 197 14.86 -18.35 11.53
N PRO A 198 14.37 -17.45 12.40
CA PRO A 198 14.04 -16.09 12.02
C PRO A 198 15.24 -15.30 11.52
N LEU A 199 15.04 -14.40 10.56
CA LEU A 199 16.09 -13.51 10.05
C LEU A 199 16.52 -12.48 11.12
N LYS A 200 15.61 -12.10 11.99
CA LYS A 200 15.87 -11.19 13.12
C LYS A 200 15.31 -11.78 14.41
N CYS A 201 16.08 -11.67 15.47
CA CYS A 201 15.70 -12.11 16.81
C CYS A 201 15.20 -10.94 17.67
#